data_f79dd6ee8ead37afe630127ef5528a9f
#
_entry.id   f79dd6ee8ead37afe630127ef5528a9f
#
_cell.length_a   1.000
_cell.length_b   1.000
_cell.length_c   1.000
_cell.angle_alpha   90.00
_cell.angle_beta   90.00
_cell.angle_gamma   90.00
#
_symmetry.space_group_name_H-M   'P 1'
#
loop_
_entity.id
_entity.type
_entity.pdbx_description
1 polymer ?
#
loop_
_entity_poly.entity_id
_entity_poly.type
_entity_poly.pdbx_seq_one_letter_code
_entity_poly.pdbx_strand_id
1 'polypeptide(L)'
;DDNASGVSVLLELAQKLNKLILPYNIKFIAFDAEEMGLFGSRYFVKNMTSEEKSNTLLYINIDSILSGDNLYIYGDYGSRGWFRDEILDMALKENIEIKTSPGLKNKNENSISILEGECFDYSDHVYFRHEGIPFAYFESTNWDSINKQTGYPNYRNSDLGMVLHSN
;
A
#
# COMPACT_ATOMS: atom_id res chain seq x y z
N ASP A 1 -14.42 6.47 2.00
CA ASP A 1 -13.15 6.19 2.66
C ASP A 1 -11.96 6.59 1.79
N ASP A 2 -12.00 6.29 0.55
CA ASP A 2 -10.92 6.49 -0.42
C ASP A 2 -10.78 7.99 -0.82
N ASN A 3 -9.66 8.69 -0.45
CA ASN A 3 -8.69 8.16 0.51
C ASN A 3 -8.59 9.06 1.76
N ALA A 4 -9.72 9.42 2.39
CA ALA A 4 -9.75 10.27 3.58
C ALA A 4 -9.05 9.60 4.79
N SER A 5 -9.17 8.27 4.90
CA SER A 5 -8.53 7.52 5.98
C SER A 5 -7.00 7.57 5.88
N GLY A 6 -6.44 7.32 4.70
CA GLY A 6 -5.00 7.39 4.47
C GLY A 6 -4.44 8.79 4.68
N VAL A 7 -5.15 9.82 4.22
CA VAL A 7 -4.77 11.23 4.47
C VAL A 7 -4.77 11.56 5.96
N SER A 8 -5.75 11.06 6.71
CA SER A 8 -5.82 11.27 8.16
C SER A 8 -4.61 10.66 8.88
N VAL A 9 -4.23 9.45 8.52
CA VAL A 9 -3.02 8.79 9.07
C VAL A 9 -1.74 9.52 8.66
N LEU A 10 -1.65 9.97 7.40
CA LEU A 10 -0.51 10.76 6.92
C LEU A 10 -0.28 12.00 7.79
N LEU A 11 -1.36 12.75 8.10
CA LEU A 11 -1.29 13.96 8.93
C LEU A 11 -0.89 13.64 10.37
N GLU A 12 -1.44 12.58 10.96
CA GLU A 12 -1.10 12.15 12.31
C GLU A 12 0.36 11.71 12.42
N LEU A 13 0.85 10.94 11.44
CA LEU A 13 2.25 10.53 11.36
C LEU A 13 3.17 11.75 11.21
N ALA A 14 2.84 12.70 10.35
CA ALA A 14 3.62 13.91 10.17
C ALA A 14 3.73 14.69 11.49
N GLN A 15 2.64 14.82 12.24
CA GLN A 15 2.63 15.50 13.53
C GLN A 15 3.48 14.78 14.59
N LYS A 16 3.42 13.46 14.64
CA LYS A 16 4.17 12.63 15.60
C LYS A 16 5.66 12.61 15.28
N LEU A 17 6.00 12.33 14.03
CA LEU A 17 7.39 12.14 13.61
C LEU A 17 8.18 13.45 13.56
N ASN A 18 7.52 14.61 13.33
CA ASN A 18 8.17 15.92 13.38
C ASN A 18 8.77 16.27 14.76
N LYS A 19 8.39 15.57 15.80
CA LYS A 19 8.91 15.74 17.17
C LYS A 19 10.13 14.87 17.47
N LEU A 20 10.50 14.00 16.53
CA LEU A 20 11.57 13.02 16.71
C LEU A 20 12.82 13.42 15.92
N ILE A 21 13.99 13.08 16.48
CA ILE A 21 15.26 13.13 15.73
C ILE A 21 15.42 11.76 15.06
N LEU A 22 15.29 11.75 13.76
CA LEU A 22 15.37 10.51 12.97
C LEU A 22 16.66 10.49 12.15
N PRO A 23 17.23 9.32 11.88
CA PRO A 23 18.43 9.17 11.05
C PRO A 23 18.14 9.36 9.54
N TYR A 24 16.86 9.49 9.16
CA TYR A 24 16.41 9.61 7.79
C TYR A 24 15.54 10.85 7.60
N ASN A 25 15.55 11.41 6.38
CA ASN A 25 14.58 12.40 5.97
C ASN A 25 13.28 11.71 5.57
N ILE A 26 12.14 12.28 5.98
CA ILE A 26 10.81 11.79 5.62
C ILE A 26 10.12 12.87 4.79
N LYS A 27 9.60 12.47 3.63
CA LYS A 27 8.70 13.30 2.81
C LYS A 27 7.28 12.77 2.99
N PHE A 28 6.36 13.63 3.43
CA PHE A 28 4.92 13.34 3.45
C PHE A 28 4.31 13.94 2.20
N ILE A 29 3.62 13.14 1.41
CA ILE A 29 3.10 13.54 0.11
C ILE A 29 1.65 13.09 0.01
N ALA A 30 0.75 14.02 -0.28
CA ALA A 30 -0.61 13.71 -0.71
C ALA A 30 -0.65 13.87 -2.23
N PHE A 31 -0.81 12.78 -2.95
CA PHE A 31 -0.92 12.81 -4.39
C PHE A 31 -2.34 13.19 -4.82
N ASP A 32 -2.43 13.90 -5.93
CA ASP A 32 -3.68 14.23 -6.60
C ASP A 32 -3.91 13.31 -7.80
N ALA A 33 -5.16 13.22 -8.26
CA ALA A 33 -5.56 12.52 -9.47
C ALA A 33 -5.16 11.02 -9.51
N GLU A 34 -5.20 10.33 -8.36
CA GLU A 34 -5.02 8.89 -8.26
C GLU A 34 -6.06 8.17 -9.14
N GLU A 35 -7.34 8.45 -8.94
CA GLU A 35 -8.52 7.90 -9.64
C GLU A 35 -8.52 8.17 -11.16
N MET A 36 -7.76 9.14 -11.61
CA MET A 36 -7.62 9.49 -13.03
C MET A 36 -6.49 8.71 -13.72
N GLY A 37 -5.83 7.80 -13.02
CA GLY A 37 -4.73 6.98 -13.53
C GLY A 37 -3.38 7.34 -12.92
N LEU A 38 -3.35 7.58 -11.61
CA LEU A 38 -2.15 7.77 -10.81
C LEU A 38 -1.28 8.96 -11.29
N PHE A 39 -1.92 10.04 -11.77
CA PHE A 39 -1.17 11.13 -12.40
C PHE A 39 -0.22 11.83 -11.43
N GLY A 40 -0.60 12.00 -10.16
CA GLY A 40 0.22 12.66 -9.15
C GLY A 40 1.52 11.92 -8.88
N SER A 41 1.44 10.65 -8.51
CA SER A 41 2.60 9.81 -8.23
C SER A 41 3.48 9.59 -9.48
N ARG A 42 2.84 9.37 -10.64
CA ARG A 42 3.56 9.28 -11.92
C ARG A 42 4.38 10.52 -12.21
N TYR A 43 3.77 11.71 -12.06
CA TYR A 43 4.46 12.96 -12.29
C TYR A 43 5.61 13.14 -11.30
N PHE A 44 5.37 12.87 -10.03
CA PHE A 44 6.37 12.98 -8.97
C PHE A 44 7.60 12.10 -9.28
N VAL A 45 7.37 10.79 -9.50
CA VAL A 45 8.46 9.83 -9.75
C VAL A 45 9.22 10.15 -11.05
N LYS A 46 8.51 10.58 -12.10
CA LYS A 46 9.12 10.98 -13.37
C LYS A 46 10.07 12.18 -13.20
N ASN A 47 9.80 13.08 -12.26
CA ASN A 47 10.60 14.28 -12.02
C ASN A 47 11.64 14.11 -10.91
N MET A 48 11.71 12.94 -10.25
CA MET A 48 12.81 12.61 -9.35
C MET A 48 14.12 12.51 -10.12
N THR A 49 15.16 13.11 -9.59
CA THR A 49 16.52 12.93 -10.11
C THR A 49 17.02 11.51 -9.84
N SER A 50 18.04 11.08 -10.57
CA SER A 50 18.67 9.77 -10.34
C SER A 50 19.24 9.65 -8.91
N GLU A 51 19.73 10.76 -8.36
CA GLU A 51 20.20 10.81 -6.98
C GLU A 51 19.06 10.64 -5.97
N GLU A 52 17.94 11.32 -6.16
CA GLU A 52 16.76 11.15 -5.29
C GLU A 52 16.23 9.72 -5.34
N LYS A 53 16.14 9.12 -6.54
CA LYS A 53 15.72 7.72 -6.70
C LYS A 53 16.66 6.77 -5.95
N SER A 54 17.98 6.92 -6.14
CA SER A 54 18.98 6.05 -5.50
C SER A 54 19.05 6.22 -3.98
N ASN A 55 18.72 7.41 -3.47
CA ASN A 55 18.73 7.72 -2.03
C ASN A 55 17.37 7.48 -1.36
N THR A 56 16.33 7.11 -2.10
CA THR A 56 15.03 6.76 -1.53
C THR A 56 15.08 5.32 -1.02
N LEU A 57 15.11 5.17 0.29
CA LEU A 57 15.19 3.87 0.95
C LEU A 57 13.89 3.07 0.82
N LEU A 58 12.75 3.76 0.92
CA LEU A 58 11.43 3.15 0.98
C LEU A 58 10.34 4.15 0.59
N TYR A 59 9.34 3.68 -0.12
CA TYR A 59 8.06 4.36 -0.30
C TYR A 59 6.97 3.64 0.51
N ILE A 60 6.17 4.39 1.27
CA ILE A 60 5.02 3.84 2.01
C ILE A 60 3.75 4.41 1.40
N ASN A 61 2.90 3.55 0.88
CA ASN A 61 1.56 3.86 0.41
C ASN A 61 0.54 3.59 1.52
N ILE A 62 -0.38 4.51 1.74
CA ILE A 62 -1.46 4.36 2.72
C ILE A 62 -2.74 4.75 2.01
N ASP A 63 -3.56 3.75 1.67
CA ASP A 63 -4.74 3.95 0.86
C ASP A 63 -5.87 3.07 1.35
N SER A 64 -7.08 3.66 1.47
CA SER A 64 -8.32 2.95 1.78
C SER A 64 -8.25 2.03 3.00
N ILE A 65 -7.65 2.48 4.10
CA ILE A 65 -7.37 1.67 5.28
C ILE A 65 -8.57 1.35 6.17
N LEU A 66 -9.79 1.73 5.77
CA LEU A 66 -11.06 1.40 6.44
C LEU A 66 -12.07 0.71 5.52
N SER A 67 -11.68 0.33 4.30
CA SER A 67 -12.61 -0.18 3.28
C SER A 67 -13.04 -1.63 3.50
N GLY A 68 -12.18 -2.48 4.04
CA GLY A 68 -12.46 -3.89 4.33
C GLY A 68 -12.54 -4.20 5.81
N ASP A 69 -12.58 -5.49 6.15
CA ASP A 69 -12.63 -5.95 7.53
C ASP A 69 -11.24 -6.13 8.15
N ASN A 70 -10.21 -6.25 7.31
CA ASN A 70 -8.85 -6.53 7.78
C ASN A 70 -7.86 -5.54 7.18
N LEU A 71 -6.91 -5.11 8.00
CA LEU A 71 -5.77 -4.32 7.54
C LEU A 71 -4.70 -5.24 6.96
N TYR A 72 -4.26 -4.93 5.77
CA TYR A 72 -3.17 -5.64 5.08
C TYR A 72 -1.98 -4.73 4.89
N ILE A 73 -0.81 -5.34 4.85
CA ILE A 73 0.43 -4.73 4.36
C ILE A 73 0.98 -5.57 3.22
N TYR A 74 1.34 -4.91 2.15
CA TYR A 74 1.99 -5.50 0.98
C TYR A 74 3.38 -4.93 0.80
N GLY A 75 4.19 -5.61 0.04
CA GLY A 75 5.53 -5.17 -0.34
C GLY A 75 5.97 -5.84 -1.62
N ASP A 76 7.16 -5.52 -2.06
CA ASP A 76 7.75 -6.16 -3.22
C ASP A 76 8.21 -7.60 -2.91
N TYR A 77 8.55 -8.33 -3.96
CA TYR A 77 9.05 -9.71 -3.83
C TYR A 77 10.48 -9.77 -3.30
N GLY A 78 10.77 -10.83 -2.55
CA GLY A 78 12.10 -11.13 -2.05
C GLY A 78 12.63 -10.07 -1.08
N SER A 79 13.92 -9.79 -1.15
CA SER A 79 14.60 -8.88 -0.21
C SER A 79 14.08 -7.44 -0.24
N ARG A 80 13.37 -7.02 -1.30
CA ARG A 80 12.76 -5.69 -1.36
C ARG A 80 11.47 -5.57 -0.55
N GLY A 81 10.88 -6.69 -0.12
CA GLY A 81 9.71 -6.74 0.77
C GLY A 81 10.04 -6.63 2.26
N TRP A 82 11.30 -6.35 2.60
CA TRP A 82 11.82 -6.37 3.97
C TRP A 82 10.99 -5.56 4.97
N PHE A 83 10.47 -4.41 4.57
CA PHE A 83 9.71 -3.54 5.47
C PHE A 83 8.35 -4.16 5.84
N ARG A 84 7.66 -4.78 4.88
CA ARG A 84 6.45 -5.57 5.15
C ARG A 84 6.72 -6.63 6.20
N ASP A 85 7.79 -7.39 6.03
CA ASP A 85 8.13 -8.50 6.92
C ASP A 85 8.45 -8.00 8.34
N GLU A 86 9.20 -6.91 8.47
CA GLU A 86 9.48 -6.25 9.75
C GLU A 86 8.19 -5.74 10.44
N ILE A 87 7.26 -5.14 9.68
CA ILE A 87 5.98 -4.67 10.24
C ILE A 87 5.12 -5.85 10.72
N LEU A 88 5.07 -6.94 9.97
CA LEU A 88 4.33 -8.15 10.39
C LEU A 88 4.92 -8.74 11.68
N ASP A 89 6.24 -8.80 11.78
CA ASP A 89 6.92 -9.27 12.99
C ASP A 89 6.67 -8.35 14.21
N MET A 90 6.67 -7.04 14.00
CA MET A 90 6.35 -6.06 15.05
C MET A 90 4.88 -6.17 15.49
N ALA A 91 3.97 -6.24 14.54
CA ALA A 91 2.54 -6.37 14.80
C ALA A 91 2.23 -7.62 15.62
N LEU A 92 2.87 -8.75 15.29
CA LEU A 92 2.74 -10.00 16.05
C LEU A 92 3.20 -9.83 17.51
N LYS A 93 4.32 -9.14 17.75
CA LYS A 93 4.85 -8.89 19.11
C LYS A 93 3.94 -7.99 19.94
N GLU A 94 3.28 -7.03 19.29
CA GLU A 94 2.39 -6.07 19.94
C GLU A 94 0.92 -6.54 19.98
N ASN A 95 0.61 -7.75 19.51
CA ASN A 95 -0.75 -8.29 19.37
C ASN A 95 -1.66 -7.39 18.50
N ILE A 96 -1.11 -6.79 17.45
CA ILE A 96 -1.85 -6.02 16.45
C ILE A 96 -2.13 -6.94 15.27
N GLU A 97 -3.39 -7.02 14.85
CA GLU A 97 -3.76 -7.84 13.70
C GLU A 97 -3.50 -7.10 12.39
N ILE A 98 -2.43 -7.45 11.70
CA ILE A 98 -2.12 -7.02 10.34
C ILE A 98 -1.85 -8.28 9.52
N LYS A 99 -2.45 -8.35 8.33
CA LYS A 99 -2.31 -9.48 7.41
C LYS A 99 -1.46 -9.09 6.19
N THR A 100 -1.10 -10.07 5.39
CA THR A 100 -0.57 -9.84 4.04
C THR A 100 -1.34 -10.68 3.04
N SER A 101 -1.18 -10.41 1.73
CA SER A 101 -1.90 -11.17 0.72
C SER A 101 -1.46 -12.64 0.72
N PRO A 102 -2.38 -13.59 0.55
CA PRO A 102 -2.04 -15.00 0.42
C PRO A 102 -1.44 -15.34 -0.96
N GLY A 103 -1.34 -14.34 -1.83
CA GLY A 103 -1.01 -14.55 -3.24
C GLY A 103 -2.17 -15.14 -4.04
N LEU A 104 -2.05 -15.06 -5.35
CA LEU A 104 -2.99 -15.66 -6.29
C LEU A 104 -2.22 -16.49 -7.33
N LYS A 105 -2.51 -17.78 -7.37
CA LYS A 105 -2.05 -18.65 -8.46
C LYS A 105 -3.19 -18.76 -9.48
N ASN A 106 -3.03 -18.13 -10.62
CA ASN A 106 -3.98 -18.28 -11.70
C ASN A 106 -3.77 -19.61 -12.44
N LYS A 107 -4.87 -20.29 -12.71
CA LYS A 107 -4.87 -21.58 -13.46
C LYS A 107 -4.67 -21.41 -14.97
N ASN A 108 -4.79 -20.19 -15.47
CA ASN A 108 -4.66 -19.87 -16.90
C ASN A 108 -3.35 -19.13 -17.14
N GLU A 109 -2.55 -19.56 -18.10
CA GLU A 109 -1.22 -19.03 -18.44
C GLU A 109 -1.18 -17.52 -18.78
N ASN A 110 -2.33 -16.92 -19.11
CA ASN A 110 -2.46 -15.50 -19.47
C ASN A 110 -2.94 -14.61 -18.32
N SER A 111 -3.05 -15.11 -17.10
CA SER A 111 -3.57 -14.34 -15.97
C SER A 111 -2.43 -13.93 -15.05
N ILE A 112 -2.54 -12.73 -14.47
CA ILE A 112 -1.56 -12.20 -13.51
C ILE A 112 -1.53 -13.11 -12.28
N SER A 113 -0.35 -13.65 -11.97
CA SER A 113 -0.09 -14.33 -10.70
C SER A 113 0.53 -13.32 -9.73
N ILE A 114 0.07 -13.33 -8.49
CA ILE A 114 0.62 -12.53 -7.40
C ILE A 114 1.22 -13.49 -6.40
N LEU A 115 2.45 -13.22 -5.97
CA LEU A 115 3.09 -13.98 -4.91
C LEU A 115 2.56 -13.57 -3.54
N GLU A 116 2.73 -14.44 -2.56
CA GLU A 116 2.39 -14.11 -1.19
C GLU A 116 3.12 -12.82 -0.75
N GLY A 117 2.38 -11.92 -0.14
CA GLY A 117 2.89 -10.62 0.30
C GLY A 117 2.92 -9.52 -0.75
N GLU A 118 2.66 -9.83 -2.04
CA GLU A 118 2.52 -8.81 -3.09
C GLU A 118 1.06 -8.34 -3.23
N CYS A 119 0.90 -7.23 -3.94
CA CYS A 119 -0.40 -6.69 -4.38
C CYS A 119 -0.42 -6.44 -5.88
N PHE A 120 -1.59 -6.08 -6.39
CA PHE A 120 -1.76 -5.60 -7.76
C PHE A 120 -1.20 -4.19 -7.95
N ASP A 121 -0.88 -3.83 -9.19
CA ASP A 121 -0.40 -2.50 -9.58
C ASP A 121 -1.59 -1.53 -9.81
N TYR A 122 -2.34 -1.19 -8.75
CA TYR A 122 -3.54 -0.35 -8.84
C TYR A 122 -3.54 0.90 -7.94
N SER A 123 -2.45 1.21 -7.25
CA SER A 123 -2.32 2.43 -6.45
C SER A 123 -0.94 3.07 -6.64
N ASP A 124 -0.68 4.19 -6.01
CA ASP A 124 0.47 5.09 -6.23
C ASP A 124 1.85 4.43 -6.07
N HIS A 125 1.94 3.26 -5.42
CA HIS A 125 3.20 2.53 -5.24
C HIS A 125 3.82 2.03 -6.57
N VAL A 126 3.02 1.87 -7.62
CA VAL A 126 3.45 1.24 -8.88
C VAL A 126 4.63 1.95 -9.54
N TYR A 127 4.63 3.28 -9.55
CA TYR A 127 5.71 4.03 -10.19
C TYR A 127 7.02 3.98 -9.40
N PHE A 128 6.97 3.93 -8.08
CA PHE A 128 8.13 3.70 -7.24
C PHE A 128 8.70 2.29 -7.44
N ARG A 129 7.84 1.28 -7.50
CA ARG A 129 8.19 -0.10 -7.81
C ARG A 129 8.91 -0.21 -9.16
N HIS A 130 8.41 0.45 -10.20
CA HIS A 130 9.01 0.43 -11.55
C HIS A 130 10.41 1.04 -11.56
N GLU A 131 10.70 2.00 -10.70
CA GLU A 131 12.04 2.57 -10.54
C GLU A 131 12.94 1.76 -9.59
N GLY A 132 12.47 0.60 -9.12
CA GLY A 132 13.23 -0.27 -8.23
C GLY A 132 13.30 0.21 -6.79
N ILE A 133 12.51 1.21 -6.40
CA ILE A 133 12.41 1.71 -5.03
C ILE A 133 11.55 0.72 -4.23
N PRO A 134 12.06 0.16 -3.12
CA PRO A 134 11.27 -0.69 -2.24
C PRO A 134 10.00 0.02 -1.77
N PHE A 135 8.91 -0.71 -1.66
CA PHE A 135 7.67 -0.13 -1.16
C PHE A 135 7.00 -1.00 -0.10
N ALA A 136 6.16 -0.36 0.69
CA ALA A 136 5.13 -1.00 1.50
C ALA A 136 3.79 -0.32 1.21
N TYR A 137 2.72 -1.09 1.16
CA TYR A 137 1.38 -0.57 0.88
C TYR A 137 0.40 -1.08 1.93
N PHE A 138 -0.23 -0.16 2.65
CA PHE A 138 -1.27 -0.43 3.62
C PHE A 138 -2.65 -0.21 3.01
N GLU A 139 -3.51 -1.21 3.12
CA GLU A 139 -4.87 -1.22 2.61
C GLU A 139 -5.77 -2.06 3.51
N SER A 140 -7.03 -1.70 3.64
CA SER A 140 -8.04 -2.53 4.31
C SER A 140 -8.94 -3.20 3.28
N THR A 141 -8.99 -4.53 3.32
CA THR A 141 -9.72 -5.33 2.35
C THR A 141 -10.04 -6.73 2.90
N ASN A 142 -10.54 -7.64 2.05
CA ASN A 142 -10.91 -9.02 2.41
C ASN A 142 -10.39 -10.02 1.38
N TRP A 143 -9.18 -10.52 1.55
CA TRP A 143 -8.62 -11.58 0.71
C TRP A 143 -9.32 -12.93 0.85
N ASP A 144 -10.05 -13.13 1.96
CA ASP A 144 -10.88 -14.33 2.18
C ASP A 144 -12.14 -14.34 1.29
N SER A 145 -12.48 -13.18 0.70
CA SER A 145 -13.64 -12.99 -0.17
C SER A 145 -13.23 -12.36 -1.50
N ILE A 146 -12.56 -13.14 -2.35
CA ILE A 146 -12.08 -12.68 -3.66
C ILE A 146 -13.23 -12.64 -4.67
N ASN A 147 -13.31 -11.54 -5.42
CA ASN A 147 -14.19 -11.45 -6.57
C ASN A 147 -13.73 -12.43 -7.65
N LYS A 148 -14.55 -13.43 -7.95
CA LYS A 148 -14.20 -14.52 -8.89
C LYS A 148 -14.03 -14.06 -10.35
N GLN A 149 -14.56 -12.90 -10.73
CA GLN A 149 -14.46 -12.36 -12.09
C GLN A 149 -13.18 -11.54 -12.29
N THR A 150 -12.82 -10.73 -11.29
CA THR A 150 -11.66 -9.83 -11.37
C THR A 150 -10.41 -10.38 -10.71
N GLY A 151 -10.55 -11.31 -9.77
CA GLY A 151 -9.46 -11.81 -8.94
C GLY A 151 -9.05 -10.86 -7.80
N TYR A 152 -9.68 -9.67 -7.70
CA TYR A 152 -9.39 -8.72 -6.64
C TYR A 152 -10.04 -9.10 -5.32
N PRO A 153 -9.43 -8.74 -4.17
CA PRO A 153 -10.06 -8.88 -2.86
C PRO A 153 -11.32 -8.01 -2.77
N ASN A 154 -12.19 -8.32 -1.82
CA ASN A 154 -13.43 -7.60 -1.63
C ASN A 154 -13.22 -6.42 -0.68
N TYR A 155 -13.67 -5.22 -1.06
CA TYR A 155 -13.58 -3.97 -0.30
C TYR A 155 -14.86 -3.68 0.51
N ARG A 156 -15.64 -4.69 0.85
CA ARG A 156 -16.85 -4.52 1.65
C ARG A 156 -16.54 -4.75 3.14
N ASN A 157 -16.75 -3.73 3.95
CA ASN A 157 -16.72 -3.86 5.39
C ASN A 157 -17.99 -4.57 5.90
N SER A 158 -17.88 -5.53 6.83
CA SER A 158 -19.01 -6.31 7.33
C SER A 158 -20.03 -5.46 8.10
N ASP A 159 -19.57 -4.44 8.83
CA ASP A 159 -20.41 -3.56 9.64
C ASP A 159 -20.92 -2.35 8.87
N LEU A 160 -20.07 -1.75 8.06
CA LEU A 160 -20.35 -0.49 7.36
C LEU A 160 -20.83 -0.67 5.90
N GLY A 161 -20.70 -1.87 5.36
CA GLY A 161 -21.03 -2.15 3.95
C GLY A 161 -19.94 -1.71 2.97
N MET A 162 -20.33 -1.22 1.79
CA MET A 162 -19.40 -0.70 0.79
C MET A 162 -19.08 0.75 1.14
N VAL A 163 -17.85 1.00 1.60
CA VAL A 163 -17.37 2.33 2.00
C VAL A 163 -16.29 2.88 1.08
N LEU A 164 -15.75 2.05 0.19
CA LEU A 164 -14.90 2.49 -0.91
C LEU A 164 -15.73 3.34 -1.87
N HIS A 165 -15.24 4.51 -2.27
CA HIS A 165 -15.92 5.47 -3.14
C HIS A 165 -17.34 5.85 -2.67
N SER A 166 -17.65 5.72 -1.37
CA SER A 166 -18.94 6.15 -0.83
C SER A 166 -18.91 7.63 -0.42
N ASN A 167 -20.02 8.34 -0.67
CA ASN A 167 -20.23 9.72 -0.22
C ASN A 167 -20.63 9.78 1.26
#